data_c8f4e2d41bd5f6f0b8c62d1dbe7fb373
#
_entry.id   c8f4e2d41bd5f6f0b8c62d1dbe7fb373
#
_cell.length_a   1.000
_cell.length_b   1.000
_cell.length_c   1.000
_cell.angle_alpha   90.00
_cell.angle_beta   90.00
_cell.angle_gamma   90.00
#
_symmetry.space_group_name_H-M   'P 1'
#
loop_
_entity.id
_entity.type
_entity.pdbx_description
1 polymer ?
#
loop_
_entity_poly.entity_id
_entity_poly.type
_entity_poly.pdbx_seq_one_letter_code
_entity_poly.pdbx_strand_id
1 'polypeptide(L)'
;MNLGIRHSVIPTVLDQTSRGDRAYDIFSLLLRERIVFLGQEVDDQIANLLVAEILYLEAEDPEKDIHLYINSPGGLGYAGMAIYDVMQHVRCEVSTICVGMGMSAAAMILAGGAAGKRFALPNAKIMIHEGSAGTRGAPRDMEIHLREVLATTRRMVDILAHHTGRSTEDVSRDIERDRYMTADEAKDYGLIDEIIMPRRGVSAAHLELAAAGSSVLK
;
A
#
# COMPACT_ATOMS: atom_id res chain seq x y z
N MET A 1 21.95 6.25 24.74
CA MET A 1 22.36 5.40 23.62
C MET A 1 21.97 6.10 22.34
N ASN A 2 22.97 6.53 21.56
CA ASN A 2 22.76 7.30 20.33
C ASN A 2 22.40 6.29 19.23
N LEU A 3 21.12 6.12 18.92
CA LEU A 3 20.66 5.34 17.78
C LEU A 3 21.04 6.12 16.50
N GLY A 4 22.22 5.82 15.98
CA GLY A 4 22.69 6.38 14.73
C GLY A 4 21.63 6.20 13.64
N ILE A 5 21.19 7.31 13.07
CA ILE A 5 20.34 7.35 11.87
C ILE A 5 21.08 6.56 10.79
N ARG A 6 20.59 5.37 10.45
CA ARG A 6 21.07 4.64 9.29
C ARG A 6 20.53 5.38 8.07
N HIS A 7 21.36 6.24 7.49
CA HIS A 7 21.09 6.79 6.17
C HIS A 7 21.11 5.60 5.19
N SER A 8 19.95 5.23 4.68
CA SER A 8 19.86 4.31 3.56
C SER A 8 20.55 4.99 2.37
N VAL A 9 21.66 4.42 1.92
CA VAL A 9 22.32 4.90 0.70
C VAL A 9 21.45 4.51 -0.48
N ILE A 10 20.83 5.48 -1.13
CA ILE A 10 20.09 5.25 -2.36
C ILE A 10 21.11 4.95 -3.47
N PRO A 11 21.09 3.76 -4.10
CA PRO A 11 22.07 3.43 -5.13
C PRO A 11 21.88 4.27 -6.38
N THR A 12 22.98 4.70 -6.96
CA THR A 12 23.03 5.38 -8.25
C THR A 12 23.30 4.37 -9.35
N VAL A 13 22.54 4.41 -10.42
CA VAL A 13 22.68 3.57 -11.62
C VAL A 13 23.14 4.43 -12.77
N LEU A 14 24.16 3.99 -13.50
CA LEU A 14 24.63 4.64 -14.72
C LEU A 14 23.86 4.08 -15.92
N ASP A 15 23.05 4.90 -16.57
CA ASP A 15 22.36 4.57 -17.81
C ASP A 15 23.24 5.01 -18.99
N GLN A 16 23.77 4.02 -19.72
CA GLN A 16 24.65 4.26 -20.87
C GLN A 16 23.79 4.48 -22.13
N THR A 17 23.78 5.71 -22.62
CA THR A 17 23.05 6.04 -23.85
C THR A 17 24.02 6.46 -24.95
N SER A 18 23.56 6.45 -26.20
CA SER A 18 24.33 6.96 -27.35
C SER A 18 24.70 8.46 -27.24
N ARG A 19 24.10 9.17 -26.27
CA ARG A 19 24.34 10.61 -25.99
C ARG A 19 25.22 10.84 -24.75
N GLY A 20 25.81 9.76 -24.19
CA GLY A 20 26.64 9.78 -22.98
C GLY A 20 25.98 9.11 -21.78
N ASP A 21 26.78 8.90 -20.74
CA ASP A 21 26.32 8.26 -19.50
C ASP A 21 25.55 9.26 -18.65
N ARG A 22 24.38 8.82 -18.13
CA ARG A 22 23.58 9.58 -17.17
C ARG A 22 23.45 8.80 -15.88
N ALA A 23 23.67 9.49 -14.77
CA ALA A 23 23.49 8.93 -13.43
C ALA A 23 22.07 9.21 -12.94
N TYR A 24 21.35 8.16 -12.55
CA TYR A 24 20.03 8.24 -11.92
C TYR A 24 20.06 7.51 -10.58
N ASP A 25 19.33 7.99 -9.60
CA ASP A 25 18.99 7.14 -8.46
C ASP A 25 17.99 6.04 -8.88
N ILE A 26 17.93 4.97 -8.10
CA ILE A 26 17.10 3.81 -8.46
C ILE A 26 15.61 4.13 -8.55
N PHE A 27 15.08 5.04 -7.71
CA PHE A 27 13.66 5.40 -7.74
C PHE A 27 13.33 6.25 -8.97
N SER A 28 14.22 7.15 -9.40
CA SER A 28 14.07 7.89 -10.66
C SER A 28 14.04 6.96 -11.88
N LEU A 29 14.82 5.87 -11.88
CA LEU A 29 14.75 4.86 -12.93
C LEU A 29 13.45 4.08 -12.91
N LEU A 30 12.98 3.68 -11.73
CA LEU A 30 11.70 2.99 -11.57
C LEU A 30 10.54 3.88 -12.03
N LEU A 31 10.56 5.16 -11.67
CA LEU A 31 9.54 6.13 -12.09
C LEU A 31 9.47 6.25 -13.63
N ARG A 32 10.61 6.27 -14.32
CA ARG A 32 10.65 6.24 -15.80
C ARG A 32 9.98 5.01 -16.41
N GLU A 33 10.03 3.89 -15.70
CA GLU A 33 9.33 2.65 -16.06
C GLU A 33 7.88 2.60 -15.50
N ARG A 34 7.36 3.76 -15.05
CA ARG A 34 6.02 3.93 -14.47
C ARG A 34 5.80 3.16 -13.18
N ILE A 35 6.86 2.88 -12.44
CA ILE A 35 6.83 2.20 -11.16
C ILE A 35 6.99 3.23 -10.05
N VAL A 36 5.98 3.32 -9.19
CA VAL A 36 5.93 4.14 -7.97
C VAL A 36 6.07 3.22 -6.77
N PHE A 37 6.76 3.64 -5.71
CA PHE A 37 7.05 2.78 -4.58
C PHE A 37 6.66 3.40 -3.23
N LEU A 38 5.63 2.85 -2.59
CA LEU A 38 5.24 3.14 -1.22
C LEU A 38 5.94 2.16 -0.27
N GLY A 39 7.17 2.49 0.17
CA GLY A 39 8.05 1.60 0.96
C GLY A 39 8.21 1.98 2.43
N GLN A 40 7.33 2.83 2.97
CA GLN A 40 7.44 3.31 4.35
C GLN A 40 6.08 3.71 4.92
N GLU A 41 6.08 4.26 6.14
CA GLU A 41 4.87 4.83 6.74
C GLU A 41 4.29 5.97 5.89
N VAL A 42 2.95 6.04 5.82
CA VAL A 42 2.20 7.05 5.08
C VAL A 42 2.09 8.32 5.93
N ASP A 43 2.89 9.31 5.62
CA ASP A 43 2.83 10.67 6.16
C ASP A 43 2.53 11.70 5.06
N ASP A 44 2.42 12.96 5.44
CA ASP A 44 2.11 14.04 4.49
C ASP A 44 3.21 14.23 3.43
N GLN A 45 4.48 13.96 3.76
CA GLN A 45 5.60 14.12 2.82
C GLN A 45 5.55 13.03 1.74
N ILE A 46 5.35 11.79 2.16
CA ILE A 46 5.22 10.65 1.25
C ILE A 46 3.96 10.77 0.40
N ALA A 47 2.83 11.19 1.00
CA ALA A 47 1.61 11.40 0.24
C ALA A 47 1.80 12.44 -0.87
N ASN A 48 2.38 13.60 -0.54
CA ASN A 48 2.66 14.64 -1.53
C ASN A 48 3.63 14.18 -2.63
N LEU A 49 4.64 13.36 -2.29
CA LEU A 49 5.55 12.78 -3.26
C LEU A 49 4.83 11.84 -4.23
N LEU A 50 4.08 10.87 -3.71
CA LEU A 50 3.35 9.91 -4.54
C LEU A 50 2.29 10.60 -5.41
N VAL A 51 1.57 11.58 -4.87
CA VAL A 51 0.63 12.42 -5.63
C VAL A 51 1.35 13.08 -6.81
N ALA A 52 2.51 13.69 -6.57
CA ALA A 52 3.30 14.35 -7.63
C ALA A 52 3.80 13.35 -8.68
N GLU A 53 4.29 12.18 -8.27
CA GLU A 53 4.74 11.11 -9.17
C GLU A 53 3.60 10.58 -10.06
N ILE A 54 2.41 10.32 -9.49
CA ILE A 54 1.23 9.85 -10.22
C ILE A 54 0.77 10.90 -11.24
N LEU A 55 0.67 12.17 -10.85
CA LEU A 55 0.30 13.26 -11.75
C LEU A 55 1.33 13.48 -12.87
N TYR A 56 2.63 13.36 -12.57
CA TYR A 56 3.70 13.42 -13.55
C TYR A 56 3.55 12.30 -14.59
N LEU A 57 3.30 11.06 -14.15
CA LEU A 57 3.14 9.92 -15.03
C LEU A 57 1.88 10.02 -15.90
N GLU A 58 0.78 10.57 -15.37
CA GLU A 58 -0.40 10.88 -16.19
C GLU A 58 -0.09 11.90 -17.29
N ALA A 59 0.65 12.97 -16.95
CA ALA A 59 1.02 14.00 -17.91
C ALA A 59 1.94 13.47 -19.02
N GLU A 60 2.81 12.50 -18.72
CA GLU A 60 3.70 11.85 -19.70
C GLU A 60 2.94 10.95 -20.69
N ASP A 61 2.06 10.09 -20.19
CA ASP A 61 1.27 9.18 -21.02
C ASP A 61 0.02 8.71 -20.27
N PRO A 62 -1.17 9.27 -20.54
CA PRO A 62 -2.39 8.92 -19.82
C PRO A 62 -2.97 7.55 -20.18
N GLU A 63 -2.48 6.89 -21.24
CA GLU A 63 -3.01 5.60 -21.72
C GLU A 63 -2.25 4.40 -21.11
N LYS A 64 -1.11 4.64 -20.47
CA LYS A 64 -0.31 3.57 -19.87
C LYS A 64 -0.55 3.45 -18.39
N ASP A 65 -0.60 2.21 -17.92
CA ASP A 65 -0.75 1.88 -16.51
C ASP A 65 0.39 2.47 -15.66
N ILE A 66 0.05 2.77 -14.41
CA ILE A 66 0.99 3.09 -13.33
C ILE A 66 1.04 1.87 -12.39
N HIS A 67 2.23 1.46 -11.98
CA HIS A 67 2.43 0.33 -11.08
C HIS A 67 2.87 0.80 -9.71
N LEU A 68 1.95 0.77 -8.72
CA LEU A 68 2.22 1.16 -7.34
C LEU A 68 2.59 -0.05 -6.50
N TYR A 69 3.87 -0.18 -6.18
CA TYR A 69 4.39 -1.22 -5.27
C TYR A 69 4.26 -0.76 -3.81
N ILE A 70 3.70 -1.64 -2.96
CA ILE A 70 3.34 -1.31 -1.58
C ILE A 70 4.06 -2.24 -0.60
N ASN A 71 4.83 -1.64 0.32
CA ASN A 71 5.43 -2.28 1.49
C ASN A 71 5.36 -1.30 2.67
N SER A 72 4.16 -1.12 3.23
CA SER A 72 3.87 -0.04 4.18
C SER A 72 2.99 -0.51 5.33
N PRO A 73 3.31 -0.08 6.57
CA PRO A 73 2.43 -0.32 7.73
C PRO A 73 1.17 0.56 7.72
N GLY A 74 0.98 1.43 6.74
CA GLY A 74 -0.04 2.48 6.76
C GLY A 74 0.47 3.76 7.41
N GLY A 75 -0.39 4.55 8.00
CA GLY A 75 -0.05 5.83 8.62
C GLY A 75 -1.24 6.78 8.68
N LEU A 76 -1.02 8.07 8.41
CA LEU A 76 -2.03 9.12 8.55
C LEU A 76 -3.20 8.93 7.57
N GLY A 77 -4.42 8.95 8.09
CA GLY A 77 -5.64 8.71 7.31
C GLY A 77 -5.82 9.70 6.16
N TYR A 78 -5.63 11.00 6.38
CA TYR A 78 -5.74 12.02 5.32
C TYR A 78 -4.65 11.87 4.25
N ALA A 79 -3.43 11.55 4.64
CA ALA A 79 -2.33 11.28 3.73
C ALA A 79 -2.64 10.06 2.84
N GLY A 80 -3.20 8.99 3.44
CA GLY A 80 -3.68 7.82 2.69
C GLY A 80 -4.81 8.14 1.73
N MET A 81 -5.78 8.98 2.15
CA MET A 81 -6.88 9.42 1.28
C MET A 81 -6.39 10.29 0.12
N ALA A 82 -5.40 11.16 0.32
CA ALA A 82 -4.84 11.96 -0.75
C ALA A 82 -4.21 11.08 -1.86
N ILE A 83 -3.50 10.02 -1.49
CA ILE A 83 -2.97 9.04 -2.44
C ILE A 83 -4.11 8.31 -3.14
N TYR A 84 -5.09 7.82 -2.38
CA TYR A 84 -6.26 7.12 -2.94
C TYR A 84 -7.02 8.00 -3.94
N ASP A 85 -7.33 9.24 -3.55
CA ASP A 85 -8.10 10.16 -4.40
C ASP A 85 -7.38 10.47 -5.71
N VAL A 86 -6.04 10.69 -5.70
CA VAL A 86 -5.30 10.91 -6.94
C VAL A 86 -5.28 9.67 -7.83
N MET A 87 -5.19 8.46 -7.24
CA MET A 87 -5.29 7.21 -8.01
C MET A 87 -6.64 7.09 -8.73
N GLN A 88 -7.73 7.56 -8.10
CA GLN A 88 -9.08 7.56 -8.72
C GLN A 88 -9.27 8.72 -9.71
N HIS A 89 -8.50 9.79 -9.58
CA HIS A 89 -8.65 11.02 -10.38
C HIS A 89 -7.95 10.90 -11.74
N VAL A 90 -6.78 10.28 -11.81
CA VAL A 90 -6.00 10.17 -13.04
C VAL A 90 -6.66 9.24 -14.06
N ARG A 91 -6.40 9.48 -15.34
CA ARG A 91 -6.94 8.65 -16.44
C ARG A 91 -6.20 7.33 -16.58
N CYS A 92 -4.95 7.27 -16.15
CA CYS A 92 -4.18 6.03 -16.12
C CYS A 92 -4.83 5.02 -15.18
N GLU A 93 -4.86 3.74 -15.55
CA GLU A 93 -5.16 2.69 -14.57
C GLU A 93 -3.98 2.51 -13.62
N VAL A 94 -4.25 2.56 -12.31
CA VAL A 94 -3.23 2.35 -11.29
C VAL A 94 -3.31 0.91 -10.80
N SER A 95 -2.34 0.11 -11.19
CA SER A 95 -2.14 -1.26 -10.67
C SER A 95 -1.46 -1.21 -9.32
N THR A 96 -1.93 -1.98 -8.34
CA THR A 96 -1.35 -2.04 -6.99
C THR A 96 -0.76 -3.41 -6.69
N ILE A 97 0.45 -3.45 -6.10
CA ILE A 97 1.17 -4.69 -5.82
C ILE A 97 1.70 -4.68 -4.37
N CYS A 98 1.15 -5.49 -3.49
CA CYS A 98 1.68 -5.66 -2.14
C CYS A 98 2.89 -6.61 -2.14
N VAL A 99 4.08 -6.13 -1.73
CA VAL A 99 5.34 -6.89 -1.77
C VAL A 99 5.88 -7.29 -0.40
N GLY A 100 5.22 -6.98 0.67
CA GLY A 100 5.64 -7.35 2.03
C GLY A 100 4.49 -7.16 2.98
N MET A 101 4.14 -5.90 3.21
CA MET A 101 2.97 -5.57 4.01
C MET A 101 2.17 -4.44 3.35
N GLY A 102 0.84 -4.51 3.49
CA GLY A 102 -0.09 -3.45 3.14
C GLY A 102 -1.11 -3.32 4.28
N MET A 103 -0.85 -2.43 5.24
CA MET A 103 -1.64 -2.36 6.47
C MET A 103 -2.33 -1.02 6.62
N SER A 104 -3.52 -1.00 7.27
CA SER A 104 -4.23 0.24 7.61
C SER A 104 -4.48 1.12 6.37
N ALA A 105 -4.04 2.38 6.35
CA ALA A 105 -4.15 3.26 5.18
C ALA A 105 -3.54 2.65 3.91
N ALA A 106 -2.45 1.87 4.02
CA ALA A 106 -1.85 1.19 2.87
C ALA A 106 -2.71 0.03 2.34
N ALA A 107 -3.52 -0.62 3.18
CA ALA A 107 -4.50 -1.61 2.73
C ALA A 107 -5.65 -0.96 1.93
N MET A 108 -6.07 0.24 2.31
CA MET A 108 -7.04 1.04 1.57
C MET A 108 -6.48 1.45 0.20
N ILE A 109 -5.23 1.92 0.14
CA ILE A 109 -4.54 2.25 -1.11
C ILE A 109 -4.42 1.02 -2.01
N LEU A 110 -4.04 -0.15 -1.44
CA LEU A 110 -3.95 -1.43 -2.16
C LEU A 110 -5.30 -1.80 -2.80
N ALA A 111 -6.38 -1.76 -2.01
CA ALA A 111 -7.73 -2.06 -2.48
C ALA A 111 -8.21 -1.06 -3.54
N GLY A 112 -7.72 0.19 -3.50
CA GLY A 112 -8.06 1.27 -4.43
C GLY A 112 -7.44 1.15 -5.83
N GLY A 113 -6.65 0.12 -6.10
CA GLY A 113 -6.14 -0.16 -7.45
C GLY A 113 -7.26 -0.46 -8.46
N ALA A 114 -6.94 -0.34 -9.76
CA ALA A 114 -7.87 -0.63 -10.84
C ALA A 114 -8.37 -2.08 -10.73
N ALA A 115 -9.66 -2.29 -11.02
CA ALA A 115 -10.30 -3.61 -10.95
C ALA A 115 -9.58 -4.62 -11.85
N GLY A 116 -9.25 -5.80 -11.30
CA GLY A 116 -8.46 -6.83 -11.97
C GLY A 116 -6.95 -6.58 -11.96
N LYS A 117 -6.47 -5.45 -11.38
CA LYS A 117 -5.06 -5.07 -11.35
C LYS A 117 -4.53 -4.84 -9.91
N ARG A 118 -5.16 -5.47 -8.92
CA ARG A 118 -4.74 -5.43 -7.52
C ARG A 118 -4.08 -6.74 -7.15
N PHE A 119 -2.82 -6.70 -6.78
CA PHE A 119 -2.00 -7.90 -6.61
C PHE A 119 -1.33 -7.95 -5.24
N ALA A 120 -0.93 -9.16 -4.84
CA ALA A 120 0.02 -9.39 -3.74
C ALA A 120 1.03 -10.49 -4.10
N LEU A 121 2.21 -10.44 -3.51
CA LEU A 121 3.14 -11.56 -3.51
C LEU A 121 2.69 -12.60 -2.48
N PRO A 122 3.06 -13.91 -2.63
CA PRO A 122 2.51 -15.00 -1.81
C PRO A 122 2.70 -14.86 -0.29
N ASN A 123 3.77 -14.20 0.13
CA ASN A 123 4.10 -14.00 1.54
C ASN A 123 3.69 -12.62 2.08
N ALA A 124 3.00 -11.82 1.28
CA ALA A 124 2.53 -10.52 1.73
C ALA A 124 1.50 -10.65 2.86
N LYS A 125 1.52 -9.69 3.78
CA LYS A 125 0.53 -9.56 4.85
C LYS A 125 -0.27 -8.29 4.66
N ILE A 126 -1.57 -8.43 4.67
CA ILE A 126 -2.51 -7.33 4.60
C ILE A 126 -3.23 -7.21 5.94
N MET A 127 -3.46 -5.99 6.41
CA MET A 127 -4.18 -5.78 7.66
C MET A 127 -5.14 -4.59 7.53
N ILE A 128 -6.37 -4.79 7.97
CA ILE A 128 -7.37 -3.73 8.07
C ILE A 128 -7.78 -3.55 9.52
N HIS A 129 -8.02 -2.32 9.91
CA HIS A 129 -8.53 -1.93 11.24
C HIS A 129 -9.15 -0.52 11.16
N GLU A 130 -9.93 -0.14 12.17
CA GLU A 130 -10.49 1.22 12.22
C GLU A 130 -9.43 2.30 12.51
N GLY A 131 -8.23 1.88 12.87
CA GLY A 131 -7.13 2.76 13.24
C GLY A 131 -7.20 3.19 14.71
N SER A 132 -6.29 4.07 15.08
CA SER A 132 -6.25 4.67 16.41
C SER A 132 -6.06 6.17 16.28
N ALA A 133 -6.72 6.93 17.14
CA ALA A 133 -6.54 8.36 17.23
C ALA A 133 -6.48 8.80 18.68
N GLY A 134 -5.70 9.85 18.93
CA GLY A 134 -5.66 10.53 20.22
C GLY A 134 -6.00 12.00 20.04
N THR A 135 -6.62 12.61 21.05
CA THR A 135 -6.89 14.04 21.03
C THR A 135 -6.51 14.67 22.37
N ARG A 136 -6.08 15.94 22.30
CA ARG A 136 -5.72 16.75 23.46
C ARG A 136 -6.11 18.20 23.19
N GLY A 137 -6.68 18.86 24.16
CA GLY A 137 -7.08 20.28 24.03
C GLY A 137 -8.27 20.63 24.91
N ALA A 138 -8.96 21.73 24.61
CA ALA A 138 -10.19 22.09 25.25
C ALA A 138 -11.29 21.06 24.98
N PRO A 139 -12.21 20.77 25.93
CA PRO A 139 -13.23 19.72 25.75
C PRO A 139 -14.06 19.85 24.47
N ARG A 140 -14.42 21.05 24.08
CA ARG A 140 -15.20 21.29 22.84
C ARG A 140 -14.39 20.99 21.57
N ASP A 141 -13.10 21.34 21.58
CA ASP A 141 -12.20 21.03 20.44
C ASP A 141 -11.95 19.53 20.33
N MET A 142 -11.83 18.85 21.48
CA MET A 142 -11.70 17.39 21.53
C MET A 142 -12.95 16.70 20.94
N GLU A 143 -14.14 17.20 21.24
CA GLU A 143 -15.40 16.67 20.65
C GLU A 143 -15.44 16.87 19.15
N ILE A 144 -15.05 18.04 18.63
CA ILE A 144 -14.97 18.32 17.19
C ILE A 144 -13.97 17.36 16.54
N HIS A 145 -12.79 17.21 17.13
CA HIS A 145 -11.76 16.32 16.59
C HIS A 145 -12.22 14.84 16.58
N LEU A 146 -12.89 14.39 17.64
CA LEU A 146 -13.43 13.01 17.67
C LEU A 146 -14.48 12.80 16.56
N ARG A 147 -15.35 13.75 16.30
CA ARG A 147 -16.32 13.66 15.19
C ARG A 147 -15.61 13.53 13.85
N GLU A 148 -14.51 14.25 13.66
CA GLU A 148 -13.72 14.20 12.42
C GLU A 148 -13.01 12.84 12.25
N VAL A 149 -12.45 12.29 13.33
CA VAL A 149 -11.87 10.94 13.32
C VAL A 149 -12.93 9.90 12.92
N LEU A 150 -14.12 9.97 13.51
CA LEU A 150 -15.22 9.07 13.17
C LEU A 150 -15.68 9.24 11.71
N ALA A 151 -15.69 10.46 11.19
CA ALA A 151 -16.02 10.72 9.79
C ALA A 151 -14.96 10.13 8.84
N THR A 152 -13.68 10.25 9.18
CA THR A 152 -12.56 9.66 8.44
C THR A 152 -12.64 8.12 8.44
N THR A 153 -12.92 7.52 9.60
CA THR A 153 -13.11 6.06 9.71
C THR A 153 -14.28 5.58 8.83
N ARG A 154 -15.41 6.28 8.84
CA ARG A 154 -16.55 5.95 7.96
C ARG A 154 -16.17 6.01 6.49
N ARG A 155 -15.42 7.05 6.08
CA ARG A 155 -14.95 7.17 4.70
C ARG A 155 -14.06 6.00 4.29
N MET A 156 -13.18 5.54 5.19
CA MET A 156 -12.35 4.35 4.95
C MET A 156 -13.22 3.08 4.82
N VAL A 157 -14.25 2.94 5.65
CA VAL A 157 -15.23 1.83 5.53
C VAL A 157 -15.92 1.85 4.17
N ASP A 158 -16.41 3.01 3.74
CA ASP A 158 -17.10 3.17 2.44
C ASP A 158 -16.17 2.80 1.27
N ILE A 159 -14.92 3.23 1.30
CA ILE A 159 -13.89 2.90 0.29
C ILE A 159 -13.63 1.39 0.27
N LEU A 160 -13.37 0.77 1.43
CA LEU A 160 -13.13 -0.67 1.52
C LEU A 160 -14.35 -1.47 1.06
N ALA A 161 -15.57 -1.07 1.46
CA ALA A 161 -16.81 -1.72 1.04
C ALA A 161 -17.00 -1.66 -0.48
N HIS A 162 -16.75 -0.47 -1.08
CA HIS A 162 -16.83 -0.27 -2.52
C HIS A 162 -15.90 -1.22 -3.29
N HIS A 163 -14.62 -1.28 -2.90
CA HIS A 163 -13.61 -2.06 -3.63
C HIS A 163 -13.66 -3.56 -3.35
N THR A 164 -14.16 -3.98 -2.20
CA THR A 164 -14.28 -5.40 -1.84
C THR A 164 -15.63 -6.02 -2.23
N GLY A 165 -16.63 -5.20 -2.54
CA GLY A 165 -17.99 -5.65 -2.79
C GLY A 165 -18.73 -6.10 -1.54
N ARG A 166 -18.22 -5.83 -0.34
CA ARG A 166 -18.84 -6.15 0.95
C ARG A 166 -19.78 -5.05 1.40
N SER A 167 -20.69 -5.37 2.33
CA SER A 167 -21.51 -4.35 2.97
C SER A 167 -20.67 -3.45 3.90
N THR A 168 -21.10 -2.22 4.10
CA THR A 168 -20.48 -1.31 5.07
C THR A 168 -20.56 -1.83 6.49
N GLU A 169 -21.63 -2.56 6.83
CA GLU A 169 -21.83 -3.22 8.11
C GLU A 169 -20.82 -4.36 8.35
N ASP A 170 -20.55 -5.17 7.33
CA ASP A 170 -19.56 -6.24 7.42
C ASP A 170 -18.14 -5.66 7.56
N VAL A 171 -17.78 -4.67 6.73
CA VAL A 171 -16.49 -4.02 6.84
C VAL A 171 -16.32 -3.35 8.20
N SER A 172 -17.32 -2.60 8.69
CA SER A 172 -17.27 -1.96 10.02
C SER A 172 -17.00 -2.96 11.14
N ARG A 173 -17.69 -4.11 11.13
CA ARG A 173 -17.46 -5.19 12.09
C ARG A 173 -16.06 -5.78 11.97
N ASP A 174 -15.61 -5.98 10.74
CA ASP A 174 -14.33 -6.63 10.44
C ASP A 174 -13.12 -5.79 10.82
N ILE A 175 -13.26 -4.45 10.88
CA ILE A 175 -12.18 -3.52 11.26
C ILE A 175 -12.19 -3.12 12.75
N GLU A 176 -13.16 -3.55 13.55
CA GLU A 176 -13.22 -3.23 15.01
C GLU A 176 -11.95 -3.65 15.75
N ARG A 177 -11.23 -4.64 15.23
CA ARG A 177 -9.94 -5.10 15.70
C ARG A 177 -9.00 -5.34 14.54
N ASP A 178 -7.70 -5.35 14.81
CA ASP A 178 -6.68 -5.67 13.81
C ASP A 178 -7.01 -7.01 13.14
N ARG A 179 -7.32 -6.97 11.86
CA ARG A 179 -7.60 -8.16 11.05
C ARG A 179 -6.47 -8.39 10.07
N TYR A 180 -5.56 -9.29 10.43
CA TYR A 180 -4.46 -9.73 9.58
C TYR A 180 -4.91 -10.79 8.60
N MET A 181 -4.50 -10.67 7.35
CA MET A 181 -4.81 -11.58 6.25
C MET A 181 -3.55 -12.00 5.52
N THR A 182 -3.47 -13.26 5.12
CA THR A 182 -2.54 -13.75 4.10
C THR A 182 -2.97 -13.22 2.73
N ALA A 183 -2.14 -13.42 1.70
CA ALA A 183 -2.51 -13.05 0.34
C ALA A 183 -3.78 -13.78 -0.14
N ASP A 184 -3.93 -15.08 0.20
CA ASP A 184 -5.13 -15.84 -0.15
C ASP A 184 -6.37 -15.30 0.55
N GLU A 185 -6.30 -15.04 1.87
CA GLU A 185 -7.40 -14.45 2.63
C GLU A 185 -7.77 -13.05 2.14
N ALA A 186 -6.79 -12.25 1.72
CA ALA A 186 -7.02 -10.91 1.17
C ALA A 186 -7.70 -10.97 -0.21
N LYS A 187 -7.39 -11.97 -1.03
CA LYS A 187 -8.06 -12.25 -2.29
C LYS A 187 -9.51 -12.67 -2.04
N ASP A 188 -9.75 -13.60 -1.14
CA ASP A 188 -11.10 -14.06 -0.78
C ASP A 188 -11.94 -12.95 -0.14
N TYR A 189 -11.29 -12.02 0.56
CA TYR A 189 -11.92 -10.83 1.11
C TYR A 189 -12.30 -9.81 0.03
N GLY A 190 -11.58 -9.76 -1.08
CA GLY A 190 -11.76 -8.82 -2.20
C GLY A 190 -10.84 -7.60 -2.16
N LEU A 191 -9.83 -7.59 -1.28
CA LEU A 191 -8.83 -6.50 -1.22
C LEU A 191 -7.86 -6.53 -2.39
N ILE A 192 -7.61 -7.71 -2.95
CA ILE A 192 -6.80 -7.94 -4.15
C ILE A 192 -7.52 -8.87 -5.11
N ASP A 193 -7.09 -8.86 -6.37
CA ASP A 193 -7.67 -9.67 -7.44
C ASP A 193 -6.88 -10.96 -7.66
N GLU A 194 -5.53 -10.91 -7.54
CA GLU A 194 -4.68 -12.05 -7.86
C GLU A 194 -3.39 -12.08 -7.04
N ILE A 195 -2.82 -13.28 -6.85
CA ILE A 195 -1.52 -13.51 -6.22
C ILE A 195 -0.50 -13.77 -7.32
N ILE A 196 0.54 -12.93 -7.38
CA ILE A 196 1.63 -13.09 -8.36
C ILE A 196 2.55 -14.22 -7.89
N MET A 197 2.43 -15.38 -8.50
CA MET A 197 3.26 -16.53 -8.19
C MET A 197 4.71 -16.37 -8.70
N PRO A 198 5.71 -16.94 -8.00
CA PRO A 198 7.11 -16.90 -8.43
C PRO A 198 7.28 -17.46 -9.84
N ARG A 199 8.01 -16.77 -10.71
CA ARG A 199 8.28 -17.20 -12.09
C ARG A 199 9.11 -18.49 -12.21
N ARG A 200 9.83 -18.86 -11.13
CA ARG A 200 10.53 -20.14 -11.01
C ARG A 200 9.81 -20.93 -9.93
N GLY A 201 9.30 -22.11 -10.29
CA GLY A 201 8.60 -22.97 -9.35
C GLY A 201 9.47 -23.23 -8.12
N VAL A 202 9.08 -22.63 -7.00
CA VAL A 202 9.46 -23.16 -5.71
C VAL A 202 8.69 -24.46 -5.62
N SER A 203 9.41 -25.58 -5.81
CA SER A 203 8.83 -26.92 -5.71
C SER A 203 8.06 -27.00 -4.38
N ALA A 204 6.86 -27.60 -4.39
CA ALA A 204 6.06 -27.89 -3.19
C ALA A 204 6.87 -28.51 -2.06
N ALA A 205 7.97 -29.18 -2.38
CA ALA A 205 8.96 -29.73 -1.44
C ALA A 205 9.58 -28.70 -0.46
N HIS A 206 9.67 -27.43 -0.83
CA HIS A 206 10.18 -26.38 0.09
C HIS A 206 9.14 -25.90 1.09
N LEU A 207 7.86 -25.99 0.76
CA LEU A 207 6.77 -25.67 1.67
C LEU A 207 6.54 -26.78 2.71
N GLU A 208 6.77 -28.04 2.33
CA GLU A 208 6.70 -29.18 3.26
C GLU A 208 7.85 -29.21 4.28
N LEU A 209 9.06 -28.78 3.89
CA LEU A 209 10.20 -28.64 4.82
C LEU A 209 9.98 -27.52 5.86
N ALA A 210 9.35 -26.42 5.50
CA ALA A 210 9.00 -25.35 6.43
C ALA A 210 7.90 -25.79 7.42
N ALA A 211 6.92 -26.58 6.97
CA ALA A 211 5.88 -27.14 7.81
C ALA A 211 6.40 -28.23 8.77
N ALA A 212 7.36 -29.07 8.32
CA ALA A 212 7.97 -30.10 9.12
C ALA A 212 8.91 -29.56 10.21
N GLY A 213 9.59 -28.44 9.96
CA GLY A 213 10.48 -27.78 10.93
C GLY A 213 9.76 -27.16 12.14
N SER A 214 8.44 -26.93 12.05
CA SER A 214 7.66 -26.34 13.15
C SER A 214 7.22 -27.35 14.22
N SER A 215 7.47 -28.65 14.05
CA SER A 215 7.05 -29.69 15.00
C SER A 215 8.12 -30.10 16.00
N VAL A 216 9.31 -29.50 16.00
CA VAL A 216 10.47 -29.89 16.85
C VAL A 216 10.64 -28.96 18.06
N LEU A 217 9.79 -27.96 18.24
CA LEU A 217 9.77 -27.10 19.44
C LEU A 217 8.43 -27.28 20.20
N LYS A 218 8.25 -28.46 20.78
CA LYS A 218 7.32 -28.71 21.90
C LYS A 218 8.08 -29.35 23.05
#